data_1fdf89fcb275ae2d2f19de81d95ae22b
#
_entry.id   1fdf89fcb275ae2d2f19de81d95ae22b
#
_cell.length_a   1.000
_cell.length_b   1.000
_cell.length_c   1.000
_cell.angle_alpha   90.00
_cell.angle_beta   90.00
_cell.angle_gamma   90.00
#
_symmetry.space_group_name_H-M   'P 1'
#
loop_
_entity.id
_entity.type
_entity.pdbx_description
1 polymer ?
#
loop_
_entity_poly.entity_id
_entity_poly.type
_entity_poly.pdbx_seq_one_letter_code
_entity_poly.pdbx_strand_id
1 'polypeptide(L)'
;MNTVLLAVILIPIVEIYLFIKIGSQIGAFSTIFLVFFTAVVGVYYARYEGINTLRSGMTQIIKNQIPALELISGAAIAFAAVLLIIPGFATDLIGFLLIIPITRKLILGRFNKKFKNKETKKNDFIEGEFEDIEDDNDRKI
;
A
#
# COMPACT_ATOMS: atom_id res chain seq x y z
N MET A 1 -21.66 1.13 3.00
CA MET A 1 -21.72 -0.30 3.33
C MET A 1 -21.93 -1.17 2.09
N ASN A 2 -22.71 -0.71 1.14
CA ASN A 2 -23.09 -1.50 -0.02
C ASN A 2 -21.97 -1.74 -1.04
N THR A 3 -21.00 -0.82 -1.19
CA THR A 3 -19.92 -0.93 -2.20
C THR A 3 -18.95 -2.07 -1.91
N VAL A 4 -18.58 -2.28 -0.64
CA VAL A 4 -17.68 -3.38 -0.25
C VAL A 4 -18.38 -4.72 -0.42
N LEU A 5 -19.63 -4.81 0.00
CA LEU A 5 -20.44 -6.02 -0.16
C LEU A 5 -20.62 -6.37 -1.65
N LEU A 6 -20.87 -5.37 -2.49
CA LEU A 6 -20.99 -5.53 -3.93
C LEU A 6 -19.66 -6.02 -4.54
N ALA A 7 -18.52 -5.49 -4.11
CA ALA A 7 -17.20 -5.93 -4.57
C ALA A 7 -16.91 -7.38 -4.16
N VAL A 8 -17.23 -7.77 -2.93
CA VAL A 8 -17.04 -9.15 -2.43
C VAL A 8 -17.84 -10.18 -3.22
N ILE A 9 -19.02 -9.80 -3.72
CA ILE A 9 -19.86 -10.67 -4.55
C ILE A 9 -19.41 -10.62 -6.02
N LEU A 10 -19.06 -9.44 -6.53
CA LEU A 10 -18.74 -9.23 -7.94
C LEU A 10 -17.40 -9.88 -8.33
N ILE A 11 -16.39 -9.81 -7.45
CA ILE A 11 -15.06 -10.37 -7.74
C ILE A 11 -15.13 -11.87 -8.05
N PRO A 12 -15.72 -12.74 -7.22
CA PRO A 12 -15.84 -14.16 -7.55
C PRO A 12 -16.64 -14.44 -8.84
N ILE A 13 -17.66 -13.65 -9.13
CA ILE A 13 -18.44 -13.81 -10.36
C ILE A 13 -17.58 -13.51 -11.60
N VAL A 14 -16.80 -12.42 -11.56
CA VAL A 14 -15.86 -12.07 -12.62
C VAL A 14 -14.79 -13.13 -12.78
N GLU A 15 -14.25 -13.65 -11.66
CA GLU A 15 -13.25 -14.74 -11.69
C GLU A 15 -13.79 -15.99 -12.38
N ILE A 16 -14.97 -16.46 -11.99
CA ILE A 16 -15.60 -17.64 -12.60
C ILE A 16 -15.85 -17.40 -14.10
N TYR A 17 -16.34 -16.22 -14.45
CA TYR A 17 -16.52 -15.85 -15.86
C TYR A 17 -15.21 -15.92 -16.65
N LEU A 18 -14.12 -15.36 -16.11
CA LEU A 18 -12.80 -15.38 -16.73
C LEU A 18 -12.25 -16.81 -16.83
N PHE A 19 -12.42 -17.64 -15.79
CA PHE A 19 -12.03 -19.05 -15.81
C PHE A 19 -12.73 -19.82 -16.95
N ILE A 20 -14.03 -19.61 -17.11
CA ILE A 20 -14.80 -20.25 -18.20
C ILE A 20 -14.33 -19.73 -19.54
N LYS A 21 -14.23 -18.41 -19.71
CA LYS A 21 -13.94 -17.79 -21.00
C LYS A 21 -12.50 -18.05 -21.47
N ILE A 22 -11.52 -17.85 -20.60
CA ILE A 22 -10.10 -18.07 -20.91
C ILE A 22 -9.79 -19.56 -20.94
N GLY A 23 -10.27 -20.32 -19.95
CA GLY A 23 -10.08 -21.76 -19.88
C GLY A 23 -10.63 -22.53 -21.06
N SER A 24 -11.76 -22.10 -21.65
CA SER A 24 -12.29 -22.70 -22.87
C SER A 24 -11.41 -22.47 -24.10
N GLN A 25 -10.60 -21.40 -24.12
CA GLN A 25 -9.69 -21.09 -25.22
C GLN A 25 -8.34 -21.80 -25.10
N ILE A 26 -7.75 -21.82 -23.90
CA ILE A 26 -6.40 -22.36 -23.67
C ILE A 26 -6.39 -23.81 -23.20
N GLY A 27 -7.55 -24.32 -22.80
CA GLY A 27 -7.73 -25.67 -22.26
C GLY A 27 -7.47 -25.79 -20.78
N ALA A 28 -8.04 -26.83 -20.16
CA ALA A 28 -8.00 -27.01 -18.70
C ALA A 28 -6.59 -27.14 -18.16
N PHE A 29 -5.73 -27.91 -18.83
CA PHE A 29 -4.35 -28.14 -18.39
C PHE A 29 -3.54 -26.83 -18.33
N SER A 30 -3.62 -26.03 -19.42
CA SER A 30 -2.93 -24.73 -19.48
C SER A 30 -3.45 -23.75 -18.43
N THR A 31 -4.76 -23.77 -18.17
CA THR A 31 -5.38 -22.96 -17.12
C THR A 31 -4.85 -23.31 -15.74
N ILE A 32 -4.83 -24.59 -15.41
CA ILE A 32 -4.31 -25.08 -14.12
C ILE A 32 -2.82 -24.71 -13.98
N PHE A 33 -2.03 -24.97 -15.03
CA PHE A 33 -0.61 -24.62 -15.03
C PHE A 33 -0.39 -23.13 -14.80
N LEU A 34 -1.15 -22.28 -15.48
CA LEU A 34 -1.03 -20.83 -15.38
C LEU A 34 -1.38 -20.34 -13.97
N VAL A 35 -2.44 -20.87 -13.36
CA VAL A 35 -2.84 -20.54 -11.99
C VAL A 35 -1.74 -20.92 -10.98
N PHE A 36 -1.19 -22.13 -11.08
CA PHE A 36 -0.09 -22.54 -10.21
C PHE A 36 1.17 -21.69 -10.43
N PHE A 37 1.48 -21.41 -11.69
CA PHE A 37 2.64 -20.59 -12.04
C PHE A 37 2.52 -19.18 -11.47
N THR A 38 1.38 -18.51 -11.65
CA THR A 38 1.13 -17.17 -11.11
C THR A 38 1.20 -17.15 -9.60
N ALA A 39 0.62 -18.15 -8.92
CA ALA A 39 0.68 -18.25 -7.47
C ALA A 39 2.13 -18.39 -6.95
N VAL A 40 2.93 -19.28 -7.53
CA VAL A 40 4.32 -19.50 -7.12
C VAL A 40 5.16 -18.26 -7.38
N VAL A 41 5.08 -17.70 -8.58
CA VAL A 41 5.82 -16.49 -8.98
C VAL A 41 5.38 -15.30 -8.11
N GLY A 42 4.08 -15.12 -7.91
CA GLY A 42 3.53 -14.03 -7.13
C GLY A 42 3.97 -14.07 -5.66
N VAL A 43 3.89 -15.23 -5.01
CA VAL A 43 4.34 -15.41 -3.63
C VAL A 43 5.85 -15.17 -3.49
N TYR A 44 6.64 -15.63 -4.46
CA TYR A 44 8.08 -15.41 -4.47
C TYR A 44 8.42 -13.91 -4.55
N TYR A 45 7.79 -13.21 -5.49
CA TYR A 45 7.98 -11.75 -5.65
C TYR A 45 7.43 -10.96 -4.45
N ALA A 46 6.28 -11.35 -3.89
CA ALA A 46 5.72 -10.71 -2.71
C ALA A 46 6.68 -10.82 -1.51
N ARG A 47 7.28 -12.00 -1.31
CA ARG A 47 8.27 -12.22 -0.27
C ARG A 47 9.52 -11.36 -0.48
N TYR A 48 10.06 -11.35 -1.69
CA TYR A 48 11.25 -10.57 -2.03
C TYR A 48 11.02 -9.08 -1.81
N GLU A 49 9.94 -8.54 -2.34
CA GLU A 49 9.61 -7.13 -2.26
C GLU A 49 9.18 -6.72 -0.83
N GLY A 50 8.52 -7.62 -0.10
CA GLY A 50 8.18 -7.43 1.31
C GLY A 50 9.42 -7.24 2.17
N ILE A 51 10.43 -8.10 2.01
CA ILE A 51 11.71 -7.97 2.74
C ILE A 51 12.41 -6.66 2.40
N ASN A 52 12.44 -6.27 1.13
CA ASN A 52 13.04 -5.00 0.70
C ASN A 52 12.33 -3.79 1.34
N THR A 53 11.01 -3.82 1.35
CA THR A 53 10.19 -2.77 1.97
C THR A 53 10.43 -2.67 3.48
N LEU A 54 10.53 -3.80 4.17
CA LEU A 54 10.85 -3.84 5.59
C LEU A 54 12.24 -3.26 5.88
N ARG A 55 13.25 -3.64 5.11
CA ARG A 55 14.63 -3.09 5.24
C ARG A 55 14.65 -1.58 5.03
N SER A 56 13.95 -1.10 4.01
CA SER A 56 13.84 0.34 3.74
C SER A 56 13.18 1.07 4.92
N GLY A 57 12.09 0.52 5.47
CA GLY A 57 11.43 1.06 6.65
C GLY A 57 12.32 1.12 7.87
N MET A 58 13.06 0.04 8.17
CA MET A 58 14.02 0.02 9.28
C MET A 58 15.12 1.07 9.13
N THR A 59 15.64 1.25 7.91
CA THR A 59 16.66 2.27 7.65
C THR A 59 16.15 3.69 7.90
N GLN A 60 14.87 3.96 7.61
CA GLN A 60 14.25 5.26 7.88
C GLN A 60 14.05 5.49 9.38
N ILE A 61 13.66 4.46 10.12
CA ILE A 61 13.54 4.54 11.60
C ILE A 61 14.88 4.89 12.23
N ILE A 62 15.98 4.26 11.78
CA ILE A 62 17.33 4.55 12.27
C ILE A 62 17.72 6.02 11.99
N LYS A 63 17.21 6.60 10.91
CA LYS A 63 17.42 8.01 10.55
C LYS A 63 16.43 8.98 11.21
N ASN A 64 15.68 8.53 12.22
CA ASN A 64 14.60 9.29 12.87
C ASN A 64 13.52 9.81 11.89
N GLN A 65 13.26 9.07 10.81
CA GLN A 65 12.21 9.38 9.84
C GLN A 65 11.03 8.42 10.04
N ILE A 66 9.82 8.91 9.85
CA ILE A 66 8.62 8.07 9.92
C ILE A 66 8.44 7.33 8.59
N PRO A 67 8.54 5.98 8.55
CA PRO A 67 8.45 5.19 7.32
C PRO A 67 6.99 4.99 6.87
N ALA A 68 6.23 6.07 6.72
CA ALA A 68 4.81 5.98 6.41
C ALA A 68 4.53 5.30 5.05
N LEU A 69 5.37 5.59 4.04
CA LEU A 69 5.25 4.96 2.71
C LEU A 69 5.57 3.47 2.74
N GLU A 70 6.55 3.07 3.53
CA GLU A 70 6.96 1.68 3.68
C GLU A 70 5.90 0.86 4.40
N LEU A 71 5.25 1.44 5.42
CA LEU A 71 4.12 0.79 6.11
C LEU A 71 2.95 0.54 5.17
N ILE A 72 2.54 1.56 4.40
CA ILE A 72 1.45 1.43 3.42
C ILE A 72 1.86 0.46 2.30
N SER A 73 3.12 0.52 1.84
CA SER A 73 3.65 -0.40 0.84
C SER A 73 3.68 -1.84 1.34
N GLY A 74 4.09 -2.06 2.58
CA GLY A 74 4.10 -3.39 3.22
C GLY A 74 2.70 -3.97 3.31
N ALA A 75 1.72 -3.18 3.73
CA ALA A 75 0.30 -3.59 3.75
C ALA A 75 -0.21 -3.95 2.34
N ALA A 76 0.15 -3.16 1.32
CA ALA A 76 -0.24 -3.44 -0.06
C ALA A 76 0.39 -4.74 -0.59
N ILE A 77 1.66 -5.03 -0.26
CA ILE A 77 2.33 -6.28 -0.63
C ILE A 77 1.67 -7.48 0.07
N ALA A 78 1.36 -7.35 1.37
CA ALA A 78 0.68 -8.40 2.11
C ALA A 78 -0.71 -8.70 1.51
N PHE A 79 -1.46 -7.68 1.17
CA PHE A 79 -2.75 -7.82 0.50
C PHE A 79 -2.60 -8.48 -0.88
N ALA A 80 -1.60 -8.07 -1.67
CA ALA A 80 -1.30 -8.66 -2.97
C ALA A 80 -0.91 -10.15 -2.84
N ALA A 81 -0.14 -10.52 -1.82
CA ALA A 81 0.21 -11.91 -1.55
C ALA A 81 -1.04 -12.77 -1.27
N VAL A 82 -1.99 -12.24 -0.50
CA VAL A 82 -3.28 -12.92 -0.25
C VAL A 82 -4.06 -13.11 -1.54
N LEU A 83 -4.14 -12.07 -2.40
CA LEU A 83 -4.82 -12.16 -3.69
C LEU A 83 -4.21 -13.23 -4.60
N LEU A 84 -2.88 -13.36 -4.62
CA LEU A 84 -2.15 -14.31 -5.46
C LEU A 84 -2.20 -15.76 -4.93
N ILE A 85 -2.49 -15.95 -3.63
CA ILE A 85 -2.73 -17.29 -3.05
C ILE A 85 -4.12 -17.80 -3.44
N ILE A 86 -5.10 -16.90 -3.55
CA ILE A 86 -6.45 -17.25 -4.02
C ILE A 86 -6.41 -17.25 -5.54
N PRO A 87 -6.51 -18.45 -6.17
CA PRO A 87 -6.33 -18.57 -7.61
C PRO A 87 -7.41 -17.81 -8.37
N GLY A 88 -6.99 -16.90 -9.24
CA GLY A 88 -7.88 -16.12 -10.09
C GLY A 88 -7.14 -15.45 -11.25
N PHE A 89 -7.83 -14.98 -12.27
CA PHE A 89 -7.24 -14.23 -13.36
C PHE A 89 -7.20 -12.72 -13.08
N ALA A 90 -8.32 -12.15 -12.64
CA ALA A 90 -8.39 -10.73 -12.32
C ALA A 90 -7.68 -10.42 -11.00
N THR A 91 -7.85 -11.26 -9.98
CA THR A 91 -7.15 -11.10 -8.69
C THR A 91 -5.65 -11.24 -8.84
N ASP A 92 -5.14 -12.17 -9.66
CA ASP A 92 -3.72 -12.31 -9.95
C ASP A 92 -3.16 -11.05 -10.61
N LEU A 93 -3.87 -10.50 -11.60
CA LEU A 93 -3.47 -9.25 -12.26
C LEU A 93 -3.37 -8.08 -11.26
N ILE A 94 -4.37 -7.93 -10.40
CA ILE A 94 -4.37 -6.90 -9.35
C ILE A 94 -3.22 -7.15 -8.36
N GLY A 95 -3.01 -8.39 -7.94
CA GLY A 95 -1.91 -8.79 -7.08
C GLY A 95 -0.54 -8.40 -7.65
N PHE A 96 -0.28 -8.75 -8.91
CA PHE A 96 0.96 -8.37 -9.60
C PHE A 96 1.14 -6.85 -9.70
N LEU A 97 0.09 -6.10 -10.02
CA LEU A 97 0.15 -4.64 -10.05
C LEU A 97 0.51 -4.01 -8.70
N LEU A 98 0.09 -4.63 -7.59
CA LEU A 98 0.42 -4.17 -6.25
C LEU A 98 1.84 -4.58 -5.80
N ILE A 99 2.37 -5.72 -6.28
CA ILE A 99 3.72 -6.16 -5.94
C ILE A 99 4.78 -5.32 -6.65
N ILE A 100 4.58 -4.98 -7.92
CA ILE A 100 5.56 -4.24 -8.71
C ILE A 100 5.77 -2.84 -8.11
N PRO A 101 7.02 -2.44 -7.74
CA PRO A 101 7.26 -1.19 -7.02
C PRO A 101 6.83 0.06 -7.79
N ILE A 102 6.94 0.04 -9.13
CA ILE A 102 6.60 1.18 -9.98
C ILE A 102 5.10 1.43 -9.97
N THR A 103 4.30 0.41 -10.22
CA THR A 103 2.83 0.50 -10.23
C THR A 103 2.29 0.79 -8.84
N ARG A 104 2.86 0.14 -7.80
CA ARG A 104 2.54 0.40 -6.40
C ARG A 104 2.76 1.86 -6.03
N LYS A 105 3.94 2.43 -6.33
CA LYS A 105 4.24 3.84 -6.06
C LYS A 105 3.30 4.79 -6.80
N LEU A 106 2.90 4.45 -8.01
CA LEU A 106 1.97 5.24 -8.81
C LEU A 106 0.55 5.23 -8.21
N ILE A 107 0.10 4.07 -7.76
CA ILE A 107 -1.20 3.90 -7.09
C ILE A 107 -1.18 4.59 -5.72
N LEU A 108 -0.17 4.30 -4.88
CA LEU A 108 -0.07 4.85 -3.53
C LEU A 108 0.31 6.33 -3.53
N GLY A 109 1.05 6.82 -4.53
CA GLY A 109 1.43 8.23 -4.65
C GLY A 109 0.24 9.16 -4.83
N ARG A 110 -0.83 8.68 -5.45
CA ARG A 110 -2.10 9.43 -5.52
C ARG A 110 -2.77 9.57 -4.15
N PHE A 111 -2.62 8.56 -3.29
CA PHE A 111 -3.12 8.62 -1.90
C PHE A 111 -2.26 9.53 -1.02
N ASN A 112 -0.95 9.55 -1.23
CA ASN A 112 -0.01 10.33 -0.41
C ASN A 112 -0.17 11.86 -0.59
N LYS A 113 -0.53 12.33 -1.80
CA LYS A 113 -0.88 13.75 -2.02
C LYS A 113 -2.05 14.20 -1.14
N LYS A 114 -2.98 13.31 -0.85
CA LYS A 114 -4.16 13.62 -0.03
C LYS A 114 -3.82 13.69 1.48
N PHE A 115 -2.79 12.96 1.93
CA PHE A 115 -2.32 12.99 3.31
C PHE A 115 -1.39 14.18 3.57
N LYS A 116 -0.48 14.49 2.64
CA LYS A 116 0.45 15.63 2.78
C LYS A 116 -0.27 16.98 2.85
N ASN A 117 -1.37 17.14 2.13
CA ASN A 117 -2.20 18.34 2.21
C ASN A 117 -2.98 18.48 3.53
N LYS A 118 -3.09 17.41 4.34
CA LYS A 118 -3.72 17.48 5.66
C LYS A 118 -2.73 17.85 6.77
N GLU A 119 -1.48 17.47 6.64
CA GLU A 119 -0.43 17.80 7.62
C GLU A 119 -0.01 19.27 7.53
N THR A 120 0.07 19.83 6.31
CA THR A 120 0.42 21.24 6.11
C THR A 120 -0.64 22.22 6.67
N LYS A 121 -1.89 21.78 6.84
CA LYS A 121 -2.95 22.58 7.49
C LYS A 121 -2.97 22.49 9.02
N LYS A 122 -2.21 21.58 9.62
CA LYS A 122 -2.20 21.37 11.07
C LYS A 122 -0.96 21.94 11.77
N ASN A 123 0.01 22.42 11.01
CA ASN A 123 1.21 23.08 11.51
C ASN A 123 1.14 24.60 11.36
N ASP A 124 -0.05 25.17 11.57
CA ASP A 124 -0.16 26.58 11.93
C ASP A 124 0.16 26.66 13.44
N PHE A 125 1.44 26.47 13.75
CA PHE A 125 1.95 26.82 15.06
C PHE A 125 1.90 28.34 15.13
N ILE A 126 1.02 28.86 15.98
CA ILE A 126 1.07 30.23 16.44
C ILE A 126 2.42 30.38 17.15
N GLU A 127 3.39 31.03 16.50
CA GLU A 127 4.57 31.56 17.18
C GLU A 127 4.04 32.51 18.24
N GLY A 128 4.01 32.06 19.49
CA GLY A 128 3.79 32.94 20.62
C GLY A 128 5.02 33.84 20.74
N GLU A 129 4.85 35.10 20.46
CA GLU A 129 5.80 36.15 20.85
C GLU A 129 5.94 36.07 22.36
N PHE A 130 7.08 35.62 22.84
CA PHE A 130 7.48 35.80 24.22
C PHE A 130 7.98 37.24 24.34
N GLU A 131 7.15 38.11 24.90
CA GLU A 131 7.54 39.42 25.34
C GLU A 131 8.33 39.21 26.63
N ASP A 132 9.68 39.43 26.56
CA ASP A 132 10.52 39.49 27.75
C ASP A 132 10.12 40.73 28.56
N ILE A 133 9.46 40.48 29.69
CA ILE A 133 9.20 41.52 30.69
C ILE A 133 10.52 41.75 31.41
N GLU A 134 11.24 42.80 30.99
CA GLU A 134 12.36 43.36 31.77
C GLU A 134 11.80 43.79 33.12
N ASP A 135 12.24 43.10 34.16
CA ASP A 135 11.96 43.44 35.56
C ASP A 135 12.79 44.64 35.94
N ASP A 136 12.17 45.83 35.78
CA ASP A 136 12.72 47.12 36.20
C ASP A 136 12.65 47.21 37.73
N ASN A 137 13.66 46.65 38.39
CA ASN A 137 13.80 46.73 39.84
C ASN A 137 14.93 47.69 40.24
N ASP A 138 14.84 48.93 39.79
CA ASP A 138 15.63 50.06 40.37
C ASP A 138 14.89 50.61 41.56
N ARG A 139 15.02 50.01 42.72
CA ARG A 139 14.79 50.70 44.00
C ARG A 139 16.09 51.12 44.61
N LYS A 140 16.45 52.36 44.36
CA LYS A 140 17.37 53.11 45.23
C LYS A 140 16.83 53.20 46.64
N ILE A 141 17.60 52.84 47.59
CA ILE A 141 17.80 53.51 48.86
C ILE A 141 19.29 53.39 49.23
#